data_1409cda11a2fb1b8cb4bd4b70fea9e48
#
_entry.id   1409cda11a2fb1b8cb4bd4b70fea9e48
#
_cell.length_a   1.000
_cell.length_b   1.000
_cell.length_c   1.000
_cell.angle_alpha   90.00
_cell.angle_beta   90.00
_cell.angle_gamma   90.00
#
_symmetry.space_group_name_H-M   'P 1'
#
loop_
_entity.id
_entity.type
_entity.pdbx_description
1 polymer ?
#
loop_
_entity_poly.entity_id
_entity_poly.type
_entity_poly.pdbx_seq_one_letter_code
_entity_poly.pdbx_strand_id
1 'polypeptide(L)'
;MAGEESRTVASTTTCAAAPASDGTETREGPAGGTDGPEPGHREAGDREAGDRGAGRSGTRAWTVRLLVVGIVLAALNLRPAIVSLGALLEEVRTGLGMSGTVAGLLTSLPSLCFAVFGVTAPRLARRFGPGAVVCAGMTAIGAGLLIRPFTGSTAGFLAASALALMGIAVSNVLMPVIVKQWFPDRVGSMTGLYSMALALGTALAAAVTVPVTEALGGKWESGLALWAALAAAAVLPWLLFLGERGRAPAERTPARERHRGERRTPGEGTPGERVPGRHPSREQTPAPGLRITRSRTAWALAVFFGLQATAAYITMGWMAQIFRDAGVGASTAGLLLALTMVMGVPLAFVIPRVAARLPHQGPIVVVLGTSGLAGYAGLYFAPAAGALAWALLLGIANCAFPLALTMVGMRARSGAGVAKLSAFAQSTGYLISLPGPLLVGVLYQHSGGWGLPLALVAALLIPQMVAGVLAGRARTVEEEAAAGR
;
A
#
# COMPACT_ATOMS: atom_id res chain seq x y z
N MET A 1 -40.91 -18.68 -43.91
CA MET A 1 -41.96 -17.78 -43.46
C MET A 1 -41.24 -16.77 -42.63
N ALA A 2 -40.84 -15.65 -43.18
CA ALA A 2 -41.57 -14.38 -43.31
C ALA A 2 -41.64 -13.73 -41.92
N GLY A 3 -41.16 -12.54 -41.62
CA GLY A 3 -40.74 -11.34 -42.34
C GLY A 3 -40.31 -10.35 -41.28
N GLU A 4 -39.33 -9.49 -41.56
CA GLU A 4 -39.51 -8.06 -41.85
C GLU A 4 -40.00 -7.23 -40.63
N GLU A 5 -39.52 -6.04 -40.28
CA GLU A 5 -38.77 -4.94 -40.93
C GLU A 5 -38.26 -3.98 -39.86
N SER A 6 -37.08 -3.48 -40.00
CA SER A 6 -36.65 -2.09 -40.21
C SER A 6 -37.44 -0.96 -39.54
N ARG A 7 -36.74 -0.09 -38.82
CA ARG A 7 -36.70 1.34 -39.07
C ARG A 7 -35.60 2.10 -38.37
N THR A 8 -34.66 2.55 -39.13
CA THR A 8 -33.70 3.64 -38.99
C THR A 8 -34.42 4.98 -38.86
N VAL A 9 -33.97 5.87 -37.96
CA VAL A 9 -34.07 7.34 -38.19
C VAL A 9 -32.81 8.00 -37.66
N ALA A 10 -32.02 8.50 -38.62
CA ALA A 10 -30.98 9.48 -38.43
C ALA A 10 -31.62 10.89 -38.44
N SER A 11 -31.06 11.80 -37.69
CA SER A 11 -31.25 13.25 -37.96
C SER A 11 -29.96 14.00 -37.63
N THR A 12 -29.26 14.28 -38.68
CA THR A 12 -28.27 15.33 -38.88
C THR A 12 -28.94 16.68 -38.84
N THR A 13 -28.35 17.69 -38.22
CA THR A 13 -28.53 19.09 -38.60
C THR A 13 -27.23 19.85 -38.45
N THR A 14 -26.83 20.41 -39.58
CA THR A 14 -25.63 21.14 -39.93
C THR A 14 -25.90 22.66 -39.89
N CYS A 15 -24.85 23.43 -39.60
CA CYS A 15 -24.51 24.80 -40.07
C CYS A 15 -25.42 25.99 -39.77
N ALA A 16 -24.79 27.10 -39.33
CA ALA A 16 -24.63 28.30 -40.20
C ALA A 16 -23.69 29.32 -39.56
N ALA A 17 -22.90 29.93 -40.45
CA ALA A 17 -21.89 30.96 -40.25
C ALA A 17 -22.49 32.38 -40.30
N ALA A 18 -21.76 33.31 -39.66
CA ALA A 18 -21.52 34.76 -39.88
C ALA A 18 -22.54 35.63 -40.71
N PRO A 19 -22.59 36.97 -40.54
CA PRO A 19 -21.50 37.82 -41.01
C PRO A 19 -21.20 39.12 -40.19
N ALA A 20 -20.12 39.77 -40.60
CA ALA A 20 -19.58 41.04 -40.20
C ALA A 20 -20.43 42.25 -40.67
N SER A 21 -20.33 43.42 -39.99
CA SER A 21 -20.52 44.75 -40.56
C SER A 21 -19.74 45.79 -39.74
N ASP A 22 -18.85 46.32 -40.32
CA ASP A 22 -18.28 47.62 -40.68
C ASP A 22 -18.97 48.84 -40.04
N GLY A 23 -18.15 49.82 -39.61
CA GLY A 23 -18.61 51.09 -39.08
C GLY A 23 -17.47 51.97 -38.56
N THR A 24 -16.71 52.54 -39.48
CA THR A 24 -15.84 53.70 -39.34
C THR A 24 -16.59 54.94 -38.83
N GLU A 25 -15.99 55.63 -37.82
CA GLU A 25 -16.07 57.12 -37.81
C GLU A 25 -14.89 57.72 -37.04
N THR A 26 -14.17 58.54 -37.77
CA THR A 26 -13.11 59.48 -37.45
C THR A 26 -13.63 60.70 -36.68
N ARG A 27 -12.87 61.16 -35.67
CA ARG A 27 -12.87 62.57 -35.30
C ARG A 27 -11.54 63.03 -34.72
N GLU A 28 -11.00 64.08 -35.36
CA GLU A 28 -9.74 64.76 -35.09
C GLU A 28 -9.75 65.62 -33.81
N GLY A 29 -8.61 65.74 -33.17
CA GLY A 29 -7.78 66.64 -32.47
C GLY A 29 -8.34 67.81 -31.64
N PRO A 30 -7.53 68.63 -30.91
CA PRO A 30 -6.10 68.90 -31.12
C PRO A 30 -5.20 68.94 -29.85
N ALA A 31 -3.93 68.96 -30.11
CA ALA A 31 -2.70 69.36 -29.49
C ALA A 31 -2.67 70.07 -28.10
N GLY A 32 -1.73 69.64 -27.25
CA GLY A 32 -1.18 70.36 -26.10
C GLY A 32 0.00 69.64 -25.53
N GLY A 33 1.23 70.04 -25.81
CA GLY A 33 2.46 69.43 -25.42
C GLY A 33 2.81 69.71 -23.94
N THR A 34 3.71 68.89 -23.39
CA THR A 34 4.93 69.29 -22.67
C THR A 34 5.69 68.04 -22.21
N ASP A 35 6.94 68.01 -22.55
CA ASP A 35 8.13 67.43 -21.92
C ASP A 35 7.99 66.15 -21.05
N GLY A 36 8.51 65.05 -21.57
CA GLY A 36 8.84 63.84 -20.82
C GLY A 36 10.33 63.73 -20.51
N PRO A 37 10.74 62.96 -19.50
CA PRO A 37 12.08 62.40 -19.45
C PRO A 37 12.13 60.96 -19.96
N GLU A 38 13.28 60.64 -20.53
CA GLU A 38 13.67 59.43 -21.27
C GLU A 38 13.34 58.08 -20.60
N PRO A 39 13.12 57.01 -21.43
CA PRO A 39 13.03 55.63 -20.92
C PRO A 39 14.40 54.96 -20.98
N GLY A 40 15.10 54.91 -19.86
CA GLY A 40 16.32 54.13 -19.69
C GLY A 40 16.27 53.32 -18.39
N HIS A 41 16.50 52.01 -18.50
CA HIS A 41 16.75 51.06 -17.41
C HIS A 41 15.57 50.37 -16.68
N ARG A 42 14.61 49.79 -17.39
CA ARG A 42 13.69 48.79 -16.75
C ARG A 42 13.58 47.44 -17.43
N GLU A 43 14.21 47.21 -18.59
CA GLU A 43 14.06 45.94 -19.33
C GLU A 43 15.06 44.83 -18.94
N ALA A 44 16.14 45.14 -18.23
CA ALA A 44 17.13 44.10 -17.84
C ALA A 44 16.73 43.31 -16.58
N GLY A 45 15.90 43.88 -15.70
CA GLY A 45 15.47 43.20 -14.43
C GLY A 45 14.39 42.13 -14.62
N ASP A 46 13.51 42.31 -15.61
CA ASP A 46 12.36 41.39 -15.78
C ASP A 46 12.72 40.10 -16.55
N ARG A 47 13.78 40.14 -17.39
CA ARG A 47 14.26 38.92 -18.08
C ARG A 47 15.01 37.94 -17.14
N GLU A 48 15.76 38.45 -16.18
CA GLU A 48 16.43 37.62 -15.17
C GLU A 48 15.47 37.00 -14.11
N ALA A 49 14.37 37.68 -13.83
CA ALA A 49 13.34 37.14 -12.90
C ALA A 49 12.50 36.05 -13.57
N GLY A 50 12.22 36.14 -14.88
CA GLY A 50 11.49 35.15 -15.67
C GLY A 50 12.26 33.84 -15.83
N ASP A 51 13.57 33.89 -16.05
CA ASP A 51 14.40 32.70 -16.28
C ASP A 51 14.66 31.90 -14.98
N ARG A 52 14.76 32.61 -13.84
CA ARG A 52 14.83 31.93 -12.52
C ARG A 52 13.52 31.27 -12.10
N GLY A 53 12.39 31.73 -12.61
CA GLY A 53 11.04 31.14 -12.40
C GLY A 53 10.83 29.86 -13.20
N ALA A 54 11.24 29.85 -14.47
CA ALA A 54 11.09 28.72 -15.38
C ALA A 54 11.98 27.53 -14.97
N GLY A 55 13.22 27.79 -14.56
CA GLY A 55 14.13 26.76 -14.05
C GLY A 55 13.66 26.09 -12.75
N ARG A 56 13.02 26.84 -11.85
CA ARG A 56 12.46 26.30 -10.59
C ARG A 56 11.20 25.48 -10.79
N SER A 57 10.37 25.79 -11.76
CA SER A 57 9.15 25.02 -12.09
C SER A 57 9.48 23.69 -12.75
N GLY A 58 10.48 23.66 -13.64
CA GLY A 58 10.98 22.44 -14.29
C GLY A 58 11.60 21.46 -13.32
N THR A 59 12.46 21.94 -12.41
CA THR A 59 13.12 21.12 -11.37
C THR A 59 12.08 20.51 -10.43
N ARG A 60 11.07 21.26 -10.02
CA ARG A 60 10.01 20.76 -9.14
C ARG A 60 9.13 19.68 -9.79
N ALA A 61 8.81 19.84 -11.08
CA ALA A 61 8.04 18.84 -11.82
C ALA A 61 8.82 17.54 -12.01
N TRP A 62 10.13 17.61 -12.26
CA TRP A 62 11.00 16.45 -12.42
C TRP A 62 11.17 15.69 -11.09
N THR A 63 11.39 16.39 -9.98
CA THR A 63 11.48 15.80 -8.63
C THR A 63 10.20 15.04 -8.27
N VAL A 64 9.02 15.61 -8.58
CA VAL A 64 7.73 14.93 -8.33
C VAL A 64 7.59 13.67 -9.18
N ARG A 65 7.95 13.70 -10.46
CA ARG A 65 7.92 12.50 -11.33
C ARG A 65 8.86 11.43 -10.82
N LEU A 66 10.08 11.78 -10.44
CA LEU A 66 11.06 10.86 -9.89
C LEU A 66 10.58 10.21 -8.59
N LEU A 67 9.91 10.98 -7.72
CA LEU A 67 9.34 10.45 -6.49
C LEU A 67 8.21 9.45 -6.76
N VAL A 68 7.35 9.71 -7.75
CA VAL A 68 6.32 8.75 -8.17
C VAL A 68 6.96 7.45 -8.68
N VAL A 69 7.98 7.55 -9.52
CA VAL A 69 8.76 6.37 -9.98
C VAL A 69 9.38 5.64 -8.81
N GLY A 70 9.99 6.36 -7.86
CA GLY A 70 10.56 5.79 -6.64
C GLY A 70 9.54 5.04 -5.78
N ILE A 71 8.34 5.59 -5.62
CA ILE A 71 7.24 4.94 -4.88
C ILE A 71 6.78 3.67 -5.60
N VAL A 72 6.62 3.70 -6.93
CA VAL A 72 6.20 2.54 -7.73
C VAL A 72 7.25 1.44 -7.67
N LEU A 73 8.53 1.76 -7.92
CA LEU A 73 9.62 0.79 -7.86
C LEU A 73 9.79 0.19 -6.46
N ALA A 74 9.68 1.02 -5.42
CA ALA A 74 9.71 0.52 -4.05
C ALA A 74 8.55 -0.44 -3.78
N ALA A 75 7.31 -0.07 -4.17
CA ALA A 75 6.13 -0.91 -3.99
C ALA A 75 6.25 -2.27 -4.71
N LEU A 76 6.76 -2.27 -5.94
CA LEU A 76 7.05 -3.49 -6.72
C LEU A 76 7.99 -4.44 -5.97
N ASN A 77 8.91 -3.92 -5.15
CA ASN A 77 9.91 -4.71 -4.42
C ASN A 77 9.43 -5.29 -3.08
N LEU A 78 8.28 -4.85 -2.54
CA LEU A 78 7.88 -5.22 -1.18
C LEU A 78 7.39 -6.67 -1.02
N ARG A 79 7.15 -7.39 -2.09
CA ARG A 79 6.62 -8.77 -2.05
C ARG A 79 7.47 -9.82 -2.77
N PRO A 80 8.23 -9.50 -3.82
CA PRO A 80 8.98 -10.51 -4.57
C PRO A 80 9.89 -11.39 -3.72
N ALA A 81 10.56 -10.83 -2.70
CA ALA A 81 11.42 -11.59 -1.79
C ALA A 81 10.71 -12.76 -1.07
N ILE A 82 9.41 -12.59 -0.78
CA ILE A 82 8.59 -13.59 -0.08
C ILE A 82 8.02 -14.59 -1.08
N VAL A 83 7.43 -14.08 -2.16
CA VAL A 83 6.67 -14.89 -3.12
C VAL A 83 7.59 -15.71 -4.03
N SER A 84 8.72 -15.14 -4.49
CA SER A 84 9.71 -15.89 -5.26
C SER A 84 10.30 -17.06 -4.46
N LEU A 85 10.52 -16.84 -3.16
CA LEU A 85 10.96 -17.91 -2.26
C LEU A 85 9.89 -19.00 -2.15
N GLY A 86 8.61 -18.65 -1.99
CA GLY A 86 7.52 -19.63 -1.95
C GLY A 86 7.38 -20.44 -3.24
N ALA A 87 7.64 -19.83 -4.40
CA ALA A 87 7.61 -20.49 -5.69
C ALA A 87 8.77 -21.50 -5.89
N LEU A 88 9.93 -21.26 -5.26
CA LEU A 88 11.15 -22.09 -5.34
C LEU A 88 11.47 -22.78 -4.00
N LEU A 89 10.48 -22.90 -3.10
CA LEU A 89 10.74 -23.36 -1.73
C LEU A 89 11.33 -24.79 -1.71
N GLU A 90 10.88 -25.67 -2.60
CA GLU A 90 11.35 -27.05 -2.65
C GLU A 90 12.81 -27.14 -3.15
N GLU A 91 13.17 -26.36 -4.16
CA GLU A 91 14.53 -26.30 -4.69
C GLU A 91 15.51 -25.76 -3.63
N VAL A 92 15.10 -24.70 -2.92
CA VAL A 92 15.87 -24.11 -1.83
C VAL A 92 16.01 -25.10 -0.66
N ARG A 93 14.90 -25.77 -0.30
CA ARG A 93 14.87 -26.76 0.78
C ARG A 93 15.80 -27.93 0.49
N THR A 94 15.72 -28.48 -0.72
CA THR A 94 16.56 -29.60 -1.15
C THR A 94 18.03 -29.17 -1.30
N GLY A 95 18.29 -28.02 -1.94
CA GLY A 95 19.65 -27.52 -2.17
C GLY A 95 20.42 -27.18 -0.88
N LEU A 96 19.71 -26.74 0.17
CA LEU A 96 20.32 -26.41 1.47
C LEU A 96 20.10 -27.48 2.55
N GLY A 97 19.47 -28.62 2.23
CA GLY A 97 19.17 -29.69 3.18
C GLY A 97 18.26 -29.26 4.33
N MET A 98 17.31 -28.34 4.06
CA MET A 98 16.42 -27.79 5.10
C MET A 98 15.30 -28.76 5.46
N SER A 99 15.04 -28.92 6.77
CA SER A 99 13.85 -29.61 7.26
C SER A 99 12.57 -28.78 7.01
N GLY A 100 11.39 -29.43 7.02
CA GLY A 100 10.10 -28.73 6.93
C GLY A 100 9.91 -27.69 8.06
N THR A 101 10.41 -27.98 9.26
CA THR A 101 10.39 -27.02 10.38
C THR A 101 11.20 -25.75 10.07
N VAL A 102 12.39 -25.89 9.47
CA VAL A 102 13.23 -24.75 9.07
C VAL A 102 12.57 -23.96 7.94
N ALA A 103 11.94 -24.63 6.98
CA ALA A 103 11.15 -23.99 5.94
C ALA A 103 9.94 -23.21 6.53
N GLY A 104 9.30 -23.78 7.55
CA GLY A 104 8.25 -23.09 8.32
C GLY A 104 8.76 -21.85 9.06
N LEU A 105 9.96 -21.94 9.67
CA LEU A 105 10.62 -20.78 10.29
C LEU A 105 10.91 -19.70 9.24
N LEU A 106 11.43 -20.08 8.08
CA LEU A 106 11.75 -19.17 6.97
C LEU A 106 10.50 -18.44 6.48
N THR A 107 9.37 -19.14 6.32
CA THR A 107 8.08 -18.56 5.90
C THR A 107 7.39 -17.75 7.02
N SER A 108 7.83 -17.86 8.27
CA SER A 108 7.39 -17.04 9.41
C SER A 108 8.22 -15.77 9.60
N LEU A 109 9.43 -15.69 9.02
CA LEU A 109 10.31 -14.53 9.13
C LEU A 109 9.66 -13.20 8.73
N PRO A 110 8.81 -13.11 7.68
CA PRO A 110 8.11 -11.87 7.34
C PRO A 110 7.31 -11.33 8.51
N SER A 111 6.51 -12.17 9.18
CA SER A 111 5.71 -11.77 10.34
C SER A 111 6.58 -11.23 11.47
N LEU A 112 7.70 -11.89 11.77
CA LEU A 112 8.64 -11.45 12.79
C LEU A 112 9.25 -10.08 12.43
N CYS A 113 9.71 -9.93 11.20
CA CYS A 113 10.29 -8.67 10.74
C CYS A 113 9.27 -7.52 10.78
N PHE A 114 8.03 -7.75 10.37
CA PHE A 114 6.97 -6.74 10.46
C PHE A 114 6.60 -6.39 11.91
N ALA A 115 6.58 -7.36 12.81
CA ALA A 115 6.33 -7.12 14.24
C ALA A 115 7.41 -6.23 14.87
N VAL A 116 8.69 -6.51 14.59
CA VAL A 116 9.83 -5.80 15.19
C VAL A 116 10.10 -4.46 14.49
N PHE A 117 10.29 -4.52 13.17
CA PHE A 117 10.75 -3.36 12.39
C PHE A 117 9.59 -2.42 12.02
N GLY A 118 8.36 -2.92 11.95
CA GLY A 118 7.17 -2.09 11.79
C GLY A 118 7.01 -1.04 12.90
N VAL A 119 7.33 -1.42 14.15
CA VAL A 119 7.27 -0.50 15.32
C VAL A 119 8.45 0.47 15.33
N THR A 120 9.63 0.06 14.84
CA THR A 120 10.84 0.90 14.86
C THR A 120 10.90 1.87 13.69
N ALA A 121 10.26 1.57 12.55
CA ALA A 121 10.28 2.37 11.33
C ALA A 121 9.92 3.86 11.55
N PRO A 122 8.86 4.24 12.32
CA PRO A 122 8.56 5.64 12.58
C PRO A 122 9.63 6.36 13.41
N ARG A 123 10.35 5.64 14.30
CA ARG A 123 11.46 6.22 15.09
C ARG A 123 12.65 6.49 14.19
N LEU A 124 13.00 5.56 13.31
CA LEU A 124 14.06 5.71 12.30
C LEU A 124 13.75 6.88 11.35
N ALA A 125 12.51 6.97 10.86
CA ALA A 125 12.08 8.05 9.98
C ALA A 125 12.17 9.45 10.63
N ARG A 126 11.88 9.56 11.94
CA ARG A 126 12.06 10.82 12.68
C ARG A 126 13.54 11.20 12.83
N ARG A 127 14.43 10.23 12.98
CA ARG A 127 15.87 10.48 13.20
C ARG A 127 16.62 10.77 11.90
N PHE A 128 16.34 10.03 10.83
CA PHE A 128 17.11 10.05 9.59
C PHE A 128 16.34 10.61 8.39
N GLY A 129 15.03 10.87 8.54
CA GLY A 129 14.13 11.23 7.46
C GLY A 129 13.55 10.01 6.73
N PRO A 130 12.28 10.08 6.26
CA PRO A 130 11.61 8.93 5.67
C PRO A 130 12.27 8.46 4.36
N GLY A 131 12.75 9.38 3.51
CA GLY A 131 13.42 9.04 2.25
C GLY A 131 14.72 8.28 2.44
N ALA A 132 15.58 8.70 3.39
CA ALA A 132 16.84 8.02 3.70
C ALA A 132 16.59 6.61 4.26
N VAL A 133 15.58 6.46 5.10
CA VAL A 133 15.23 5.16 5.69
C VAL A 133 14.68 4.20 4.64
N VAL A 134 13.88 4.69 3.68
CA VAL A 134 13.41 3.86 2.55
C VAL A 134 14.57 3.50 1.62
N CYS A 135 15.48 4.44 1.32
CA CYS A 135 16.68 4.14 0.54
C CYS A 135 17.51 3.02 1.20
N ALA A 136 17.79 3.13 2.50
CA ALA A 136 18.47 2.08 3.27
C ALA A 136 17.68 0.76 3.26
N GLY A 137 16.34 0.83 3.34
CA GLY A 137 15.46 -0.33 3.21
C GLY A 137 15.57 -1.03 1.86
N MET A 138 15.54 -0.27 0.74
CA MET A 138 15.72 -0.83 -0.60
C MET A 138 17.11 -1.43 -0.80
N THR A 139 18.15 -0.79 -0.26
CA THR A 139 19.51 -1.33 -0.26
C THR A 139 19.60 -2.64 0.52
N ALA A 140 18.97 -2.72 1.69
CA ALA A 140 18.90 -3.94 2.49
C ALA A 140 18.15 -5.07 1.77
N ILE A 141 17.06 -4.75 1.05
CA ILE A 141 16.34 -5.70 0.19
C ILE A 141 17.28 -6.24 -0.88
N GLY A 142 17.93 -5.35 -1.64
CA GLY A 142 18.84 -5.72 -2.72
C GLY A 142 20.02 -6.57 -2.23
N ALA A 143 20.67 -6.16 -1.15
CA ALA A 143 21.78 -6.89 -0.54
C ALA A 143 21.32 -8.27 -0.03
N GLY A 144 20.20 -8.35 0.70
CA GLY A 144 19.68 -9.61 1.20
C GLY A 144 19.28 -10.57 0.07
N LEU A 145 18.65 -10.08 -0.99
CA LEU A 145 18.29 -10.87 -2.17
C LEU A 145 19.49 -11.36 -2.96
N LEU A 146 20.54 -10.54 -3.06
CA LEU A 146 21.75 -10.89 -3.77
C LEU A 146 22.61 -11.89 -2.98
N ILE A 147 22.72 -11.71 -1.66
CA ILE A 147 23.59 -12.52 -0.81
C ILE A 147 22.98 -13.89 -0.52
N ARG A 148 21.65 -13.95 -0.23
CA ARG A 148 21.01 -15.17 0.27
C ARG A 148 21.23 -16.43 -0.58
N PRO A 149 21.23 -16.40 -1.94
CA PRO A 149 21.41 -17.61 -2.74
C PRO A 149 22.84 -18.19 -2.65
N PHE A 150 23.82 -17.35 -2.31
CA PHE A 150 25.24 -17.73 -2.34
C PHE A 150 25.85 -18.01 -0.96
N THR A 151 25.05 -18.04 0.09
CA THR A 151 25.53 -18.24 1.47
C THR A 151 25.99 -19.67 1.76
N GLY A 152 25.60 -20.65 0.95
CA GLY A 152 25.98 -22.06 1.11
C GLY A 152 25.55 -22.73 2.43
N SER A 153 24.78 -22.02 3.27
CA SER A 153 24.31 -22.52 4.56
C SER A 153 22.91 -22.03 4.89
N THR A 154 22.14 -22.89 5.58
CA THR A 154 20.78 -22.55 6.06
C THR A 154 20.78 -21.32 6.96
N ALA A 155 21.73 -21.20 7.89
CA ALA A 155 21.82 -20.04 8.79
C ALA A 155 22.10 -18.73 8.03
N GLY A 156 23.04 -18.75 7.08
CA GLY A 156 23.36 -17.62 6.22
C GLY A 156 22.15 -17.21 5.36
N PHE A 157 21.44 -18.19 4.78
CA PHE A 157 20.23 -17.96 4.00
C PHE A 157 19.12 -17.29 4.83
N LEU A 158 18.90 -17.77 6.07
CA LEU A 158 17.94 -17.18 7.01
C LEU A 158 18.33 -15.73 7.38
N ALA A 159 19.61 -15.49 7.68
CA ALA A 159 20.11 -14.16 8.04
C ALA A 159 19.98 -13.15 6.87
N ALA A 160 20.35 -13.54 5.66
CA ALA A 160 20.22 -12.72 4.46
C ALA A 160 18.74 -12.48 4.10
N SER A 161 17.88 -13.48 4.28
CA SER A 161 16.43 -13.34 4.13
C SER A 161 15.85 -12.36 5.17
N ALA A 162 16.29 -12.45 6.44
CA ALA A 162 15.90 -11.51 7.47
C ALA A 162 16.32 -10.07 7.15
N LEU A 163 17.51 -9.86 6.59
CA LEU A 163 17.98 -8.56 6.12
C LEU A 163 17.06 -7.96 5.03
N ALA A 164 16.69 -8.75 4.03
CA ALA A 164 15.75 -8.32 3.00
C ALA A 164 14.37 -7.99 3.59
N LEU A 165 13.85 -8.85 4.46
CA LEU A 165 12.54 -8.69 5.10
C LEU A 165 12.48 -7.51 6.08
N MET A 166 13.58 -7.19 6.76
CA MET A 166 13.71 -5.95 7.54
C MET A 166 13.54 -4.72 6.66
N GLY A 167 14.23 -4.67 5.52
CA GLY A 167 14.08 -3.60 4.53
C GLY A 167 12.64 -3.46 4.02
N ILE A 168 11.98 -4.59 3.74
CA ILE A 168 10.56 -4.64 3.34
C ILE A 168 9.66 -4.09 4.44
N ALA A 169 9.82 -4.55 5.69
CA ALA A 169 8.98 -4.14 6.80
C ALA A 169 9.05 -2.62 7.05
N VAL A 170 10.26 -2.07 7.09
CA VAL A 170 10.48 -0.64 7.28
C VAL A 170 9.89 0.18 6.13
N SER A 171 10.16 -0.21 4.89
CA SER A 171 9.69 0.51 3.70
C SER A 171 8.16 0.47 3.58
N ASN A 172 7.54 -0.68 3.85
CA ASN A 172 6.09 -0.84 3.79
C ASN A 172 5.35 0.08 4.79
N VAL A 173 5.89 0.26 5.99
CA VAL A 173 5.33 1.18 7.00
C VAL A 173 5.49 2.65 6.61
N LEU A 174 6.58 3.00 5.93
CA LEU A 174 6.89 4.39 5.59
C LEU A 174 6.23 4.86 4.29
N MET A 175 5.85 3.97 3.36
CA MET A 175 5.22 4.36 2.09
C MET A 175 3.97 5.23 2.28
N PRO A 176 2.98 4.88 3.11
CA PRO A 176 1.81 5.75 3.34
C PRO A 176 2.19 7.11 3.96
N VAL A 177 3.24 7.15 4.77
CA VAL A 177 3.75 8.40 5.38
C VAL A 177 4.32 9.31 4.30
N ILE A 178 5.14 8.77 3.40
CA ILE A 178 5.73 9.50 2.27
C ILE A 178 4.64 10.00 1.34
N VAL A 179 3.68 9.15 0.97
CA VAL A 179 2.54 9.55 0.12
C VAL A 179 1.78 10.72 0.74
N LYS A 180 1.46 10.67 2.04
CA LYS A 180 0.75 11.75 2.73
C LYS A 180 1.57 13.03 2.83
N GLN A 181 2.88 12.93 3.02
CA GLN A 181 3.78 14.08 3.17
C GLN A 181 4.03 14.81 1.85
N TRP A 182 4.20 14.07 0.75
CA TRP A 182 4.58 14.64 -0.56
C TRP A 182 3.40 14.88 -1.49
N PHE A 183 2.29 14.17 -1.30
CA PHE A 183 1.09 14.26 -2.13
C PHE A 183 -0.20 14.48 -1.30
N PRO A 184 -0.27 15.54 -0.45
CA PRO A 184 -1.41 15.74 0.43
C PRO A 184 -2.74 15.87 -0.32
N ASP A 185 -2.74 16.49 -1.53
CA ASP A 185 -3.93 16.70 -2.36
C ASP A 185 -4.31 15.46 -3.20
N ARG A 186 -3.44 14.44 -3.27
CA ARG A 186 -3.61 13.25 -4.12
C ARG A 186 -3.35 11.94 -3.36
N VAL A 187 -3.54 11.93 -2.05
CA VAL A 187 -3.27 10.76 -1.20
C VAL A 187 -4.00 9.52 -1.70
N GLY A 188 -5.27 9.63 -2.08
CA GLY A 188 -6.06 8.49 -2.56
C GLY A 188 -5.51 7.87 -3.84
N SER A 189 -5.18 8.67 -4.86
CA SER A 189 -4.64 8.18 -6.13
C SER A 189 -3.24 7.60 -5.98
N MET A 190 -2.39 8.21 -5.16
CA MET A 190 -1.02 7.70 -4.89
C MET A 190 -1.05 6.41 -4.07
N THR A 191 -1.95 6.29 -3.10
CA THR A 191 -2.16 5.04 -2.36
C THR A 191 -2.68 3.93 -3.27
N GLY A 192 -3.59 4.25 -4.18
CA GLY A 192 -4.06 3.32 -5.20
C GLY A 192 -2.94 2.84 -6.12
N LEU A 193 -2.12 3.75 -6.63
CA LEU A 193 -0.96 3.44 -7.46
C LEU A 193 0.06 2.55 -6.72
N TYR A 194 0.39 2.90 -5.49
CA TYR A 194 1.23 2.10 -4.60
C TYR A 194 0.68 0.68 -4.40
N SER A 195 -0.60 0.56 -4.07
CA SER A 195 -1.24 -0.75 -3.83
C SER A 195 -1.28 -1.60 -5.09
N MET A 196 -1.51 -0.99 -6.25
CA MET A 196 -1.51 -1.65 -7.54
C MET A 196 -0.10 -2.15 -7.91
N ALA A 197 0.93 -1.32 -7.72
CA ALA A 197 2.32 -1.70 -7.95
C ALA A 197 2.75 -2.85 -7.02
N LEU A 198 2.36 -2.81 -5.73
CA LEU A 198 2.62 -3.89 -4.77
C LEU A 198 1.97 -5.21 -5.21
N ALA A 199 0.71 -5.18 -5.63
CA ALA A 199 0.00 -6.36 -6.12
C ALA A 199 0.62 -6.90 -7.43
N LEU A 200 1.01 -5.99 -8.35
CA LEU A 200 1.69 -6.36 -9.59
C LEU A 200 3.05 -7.03 -9.30
N GLY A 201 3.87 -6.46 -8.41
CA GLY A 201 5.13 -7.06 -7.99
C GLY A 201 4.96 -8.46 -7.38
N THR A 202 3.88 -8.65 -6.60
CA THR A 202 3.52 -9.95 -6.01
C THR A 202 3.16 -10.97 -7.09
N ALA A 203 2.29 -10.59 -8.04
CA ALA A 203 1.84 -11.47 -9.11
C ALA A 203 2.97 -11.81 -10.09
N LEU A 204 3.80 -10.82 -10.46
CA LEU A 204 4.98 -11.04 -11.31
C LEU A 204 5.96 -12.01 -10.65
N ALA A 205 6.24 -11.85 -9.35
CA ALA A 205 7.12 -12.76 -8.64
C ALA A 205 6.60 -14.20 -8.66
N ALA A 206 5.31 -14.41 -8.46
CA ALA A 206 4.71 -15.74 -8.51
C ALA A 206 4.74 -16.35 -9.93
N ALA A 207 4.44 -15.55 -10.95
CA ALA A 207 4.32 -16.05 -12.33
C ALA A 207 5.68 -16.26 -13.02
N VAL A 208 6.65 -15.37 -12.76
CA VAL A 208 7.88 -15.27 -13.57
C VAL A 208 9.06 -16.02 -12.94
N THR A 209 9.07 -16.22 -11.62
CA THR A 209 10.24 -16.78 -10.93
C THR A 209 10.60 -18.17 -11.44
N VAL A 210 9.65 -19.10 -11.55
CA VAL A 210 9.94 -20.47 -12.00
C VAL A 210 10.34 -20.51 -13.48
N PRO A 211 9.56 -19.94 -14.45
CA PRO A 211 9.96 -19.96 -15.85
C PRO A 211 11.33 -19.33 -16.12
N VAL A 212 11.66 -18.22 -15.43
CA VAL A 212 12.97 -17.59 -15.59
C VAL A 212 14.08 -18.42 -14.96
N THR A 213 13.83 -19.08 -13.84
CA THR A 213 14.78 -20.03 -13.24
C THR A 213 15.11 -21.16 -14.22
N GLU A 214 14.10 -21.75 -14.87
CA GLU A 214 14.25 -22.79 -15.90
C GLU A 214 15.07 -22.26 -17.10
N ALA A 215 14.76 -21.06 -17.60
CA ALA A 215 15.47 -20.42 -18.70
C ALA A 215 16.94 -20.08 -18.38
N LEU A 216 17.27 -19.83 -17.10
CA LEU A 216 18.62 -19.57 -16.62
C LEU A 216 19.40 -20.85 -16.24
N GLY A 217 18.97 -22.02 -16.69
CA GLY A 217 19.64 -23.30 -16.47
C GLY A 217 19.19 -24.04 -15.21
N GLY A 218 18.01 -23.75 -14.68
CA GLY A 218 17.35 -24.48 -13.59
C GLY A 218 17.94 -24.26 -12.19
N LYS A 219 18.88 -23.32 -12.04
CA LYS A 219 19.53 -23.01 -10.73
C LYS A 219 18.64 -22.04 -9.95
N TRP A 220 18.12 -22.49 -8.81
CA TRP A 220 17.26 -21.67 -7.94
C TRP A 220 17.97 -20.40 -7.44
N GLU A 221 19.30 -20.43 -7.32
CA GLU A 221 20.13 -19.29 -6.95
C GLU A 221 19.96 -18.12 -7.93
N SER A 222 19.99 -18.42 -9.22
CA SER A 222 19.81 -17.42 -10.29
C SER A 222 18.39 -16.85 -10.29
N GLY A 223 17.37 -17.69 -10.09
CA GLY A 223 15.97 -17.26 -10.01
C GLY A 223 15.69 -16.34 -8.84
N LEU A 224 16.32 -16.60 -7.68
CA LEU A 224 16.18 -15.71 -6.51
C LEU A 224 17.01 -14.44 -6.64
N ALA A 225 18.24 -14.52 -7.21
CA ALA A 225 19.11 -13.35 -7.39
C ALA A 225 18.57 -12.31 -8.38
N LEU A 226 17.76 -12.74 -9.36
CA LEU A 226 17.15 -11.85 -10.35
C LEU A 226 16.39 -10.69 -9.69
N TRP A 227 15.69 -10.96 -8.60
CA TRP A 227 14.89 -9.94 -7.90
C TRP A 227 15.75 -8.86 -7.22
N ALA A 228 17.06 -9.12 -7.02
CA ALA A 228 17.99 -8.11 -6.55
C ALA A 228 18.17 -6.97 -7.57
N ALA A 229 18.07 -7.25 -8.87
CA ALA A 229 18.17 -6.22 -9.92
C ALA A 229 17.00 -5.22 -9.82
N LEU A 230 15.77 -5.70 -9.55
CA LEU A 230 14.63 -4.82 -9.32
C LEU A 230 14.81 -3.95 -8.08
N ALA A 231 15.39 -4.52 -7.01
CA ALA A 231 15.70 -3.76 -5.80
C ALA A 231 16.79 -2.72 -6.03
N ALA A 232 17.85 -3.06 -6.79
CA ALA A 232 18.89 -2.11 -7.19
C ALA A 232 18.30 -0.94 -8.02
N ALA A 233 17.42 -1.24 -8.97
CA ALA A 233 16.71 -0.21 -9.73
C ALA A 233 15.87 0.70 -8.84
N ALA A 234 15.25 0.15 -7.77
CA ALA A 234 14.48 0.94 -6.83
C ALA A 234 15.34 1.86 -5.95
N VAL A 235 16.61 1.53 -5.70
CA VAL A 235 17.53 2.40 -4.92
C VAL A 235 17.80 3.72 -5.65
N LEU A 236 17.95 3.70 -6.98
CA LEU A 236 18.38 4.85 -7.77
C LEU A 236 17.54 6.13 -7.55
N PRO A 237 16.20 6.10 -7.63
CA PRO A 237 15.41 7.29 -7.35
C PRO A 237 15.62 7.82 -5.93
N TRP A 238 15.76 6.92 -4.93
CA TRP A 238 15.88 7.32 -3.53
C TRP A 238 17.24 7.91 -3.18
N LEU A 239 18.33 7.53 -3.88
CA LEU A 239 19.66 8.14 -3.71
C LEU A 239 19.63 9.64 -3.99
N LEU A 240 18.87 10.08 -4.97
CA LEU A 240 18.75 11.49 -5.32
C LEU A 240 18.03 12.31 -4.23
N PHE A 241 17.20 11.67 -3.41
CA PHE A 241 16.54 12.31 -2.27
C PHE A 241 17.38 12.34 -0.99
N LEU A 242 18.53 11.67 -0.93
CA LEU A 242 19.43 11.73 0.24
C LEU A 242 20.07 13.12 0.41
N GLY A 243 20.25 13.88 -0.68
CA GLY A 243 20.80 15.23 -0.66
C GLY A 243 19.83 16.30 -0.16
N GLU A 244 18.53 16.05 -0.23
CA GLU A 244 17.48 16.93 0.26
C GLU A 244 17.15 16.65 1.73
N ARG A 245 18.14 16.78 2.61
CA ARG A 245 17.94 16.62 4.06
C ARG A 245 16.81 17.54 4.52
N GLY A 246 15.63 16.95 4.74
CA GLY A 246 14.61 17.55 5.62
C GLY A 246 13.93 18.83 5.15
N ARG A 247 13.96 19.19 3.88
CA ARG A 247 13.01 20.17 3.34
C ARG A 247 11.67 19.48 3.05
N ALA A 248 11.02 19.03 4.13
CA ALA A 248 9.55 19.11 4.11
C ALA A 248 9.20 20.55 3.70
N PRO A 249 8.18 20.76 2.83
CA PRO A 249 7.64 22.12 2.65
C PRO A 249 7.31 22.57 4.08
N ALA A 250 8.10 23.54 4.58
CA ALA A 250 7.82 24.15 5.87
C ALA A 250 6.33 24.41 5.87
N GLU A 251 5.61 23.93 6.90
CA GLU A 251 4.29 24.43 7.21
C GLU A 251 4.38 25.92 6.96
N ARG A 252 3.65 26.38 5.97
CA ARG A 252 3.45 27.82 5.80
C ARG A 252 2.71 28.23 7.05
N THR A 253 3.46 28.55 8.07
CA THR A 253 2.98 29.41 9.14
C THR A 253 2.36 30.57 8.40
N PRO A 254 1.05 30.80 8.49
CA PRO A 254 0.46 31.96 7.85
C PRO A 254 1.28 33.13 8.32
N ALA A 255 1.88 33.85 7.39
CA ALA A 255 2.70 35.02 7.68
C ALA A 255 1.88 35.85 8.66
N ARG A 256 2.37 35.93 9.87
CA ARG A 256 1.86 36.81 10.87
C ARG A 256 1.98 38.20 10.22
N GLU A 257 0.87 38.66 9.64
CA GLU A 257 0.74 40.02 9.18
C GLU A 257 1.21 40.87 10.34
N ARG A 258 2.42 41.41 10.20
CA ARG A 258 2.90 42.47 11.05
C ARG A 258 1.95 43.60 10.78
N HIS A 259 0.95 43.75 11.63
CA HIS A 259 0.23 45.00 11.78
C HIS A 259 1.28 46.07 12.09
N ARG A 260 1.74 46.69 11.04
CA ARG A 260 2.41 47.98 11.06
C ARG A 260 1.37 48.94 11.62
N GLY A 261 1.67 49.44 12.80
CA GLY A 261 0.79 50.31 13.56
C GLY A 261 0.23 51.46 12.75
N GLU A 262 -1.04 51.41 12.49
CA GLU A 262 -1.86 52.58 12.26
C GLU A 262 -2.58 52.89 13.59
N ARG A 263 -2.09 53.93 14.24
CA ARG A 263 -2.81 54.64 15.30
C ARG A 263 -4.16 55.04 14.75
N ARG A 264 -5.24 54.37 15.12
CA ARG A 264 -6.59 54.90 15.03
C ARG A 264 -6.98 55.52 16.34
N THR A 265 -7.26 56.81 16.25
CA THR A 265 -7.97 57.66 17.22
C THR A 265 -9.34 57.06 17.55
N PRO A 266 -9.84 57.23 18.80
CA PRO A 266 -11.16 56.74 19.19
C PRO A 266 -12.24 57.70 18.68
N GLY A 267 -13.19 57.17 17.89
CA GLY A 267 -14.36 57.89 17.43
C GLY A 267 -15.52 56.90 17.25
N GLU A 268 -16.49 57.07 18.11
CA GLU A 268 -17.94 56.85 18.06
C GLU A 268 -18.54 55.73 17.23
N GLY A 269 -19.42 55.01 17.88
CA GLY A 269 -20.09 53.81 17.58
C GLY A 269 -21.20 53.82 16.56
N THR A 270 -21.56 52.62 16.14
CA THR A 270 -22.96 52.23 15.81
C THR A 270 -23.09 50.71 15.99
N PRO A 271 -24.15 50.18 16.63
CA PRO A 271 -24.36 48.75 16.77
C PRO A 271 -25.21 48.23 15.64
N GLY A 272 -24.76 47.19 14.93
CA GLY A 272 -25.63 46.51 13.96
C GLY A 272 -24.87 45.71 12.95
N GLU A 273 -24.87 44.43 13.12
CA GLU A 273 -24.92 43.34 12.16
C GLU A 273 -23.97 42.19 12.52
N ARG A 274 -24.53 41.22 13.22
CA ARG A 274 -23.85 39.96 13.51
C ARG A 274 -23.86 39.13 12.23
N VAL A 275 -22.74 39.09 11.51
CA VAL A 275 -22.46 38.08 10.50
C VAL A 275 -22.24 36.76 11.23
N PRO A 276 -22.94 35.64 10.89
CA PRO A 276 -22.68 34.35 11.52
C PRO A 276 -21.26 33.90 11.14
N GLY A 277 -20.39 33.93 12.12
CA GLY A 277 -19.00 33.50 11.97
C GLY A 277 -18.93 32.04 11.52
N ARG A 278 -18.23 31.82 10.41
CA ARG A 278 -17.67 30.52 10.04
C ARG A 278 -16.83 30.05 11.23
N HIS A 279 -17.33 29.07 11.97
CA HIS A 279 -16.54 28.40 12.99
C HIS A 279 -15.31 27.79 12.33
N PRO A 280 -14.08 28.14 12.73
CA PRO A 280 -12.91 27.37 12.34
C PRO A 280 -13.10 25.96 12.87
N SER A 281 -12.92 24.97 11.99
CA SER A 281 -12.96 23.55 12.33
C SER A 281 -12.05 23.34 13.54
N ARG A 282 -12.66 23.10 14.68
CA ARG A 282 -12.00 22.85 15.96
C ARG A 282 -11.14 21.60 15.75
N GLU A 283 -9.85 21.79 15.58
CA GLU A 283 -8.87 20.72 15.68
C GLU A 283 -9.12 20.04 17.02
N GLN A 284 -9.75 18.86 16.97
CA GLN A 284 -10.08 18.11 18.17
C GLN A 284 -8.78 17.68 18.82
N THR A 285 -8.40 18.40 19.85
CA THR A 285 -7.32 18.01 20.78
C THR A 285 -7.51 16.53 21.14
N PRO A 286 -6.47 15.69 21.08
CA PRO A 286 -6.60 14.28 21.42
C PRO A 286 -7.20 14.15 22.81
N ALA A 287 -8.31 13.47 22.98
CA ALA A 287 -8.88 13.21 24.29
C ALA A 287 -7.81 12.53 25.15
N PRO A 288 -7.44 13.08 26.31
CA PRO A 288 -6.42 12.47 27.17
C PRO A 288 -6.92 11.11 27.63
N GLY A 289 -6.23 10.02 27.25
CA GLY A 289 -6.40 8.71 27.87
C GLY A 289 -7.04 7.61 27.03
N LEU A 290 -7.08 7.69 25.68
CA LEU A 290 -7.53 6.54 24.84
C LEU A 290 -6.56 5.34 25.06
N ARG A 291 -6.98 4.38 25.90
CA ARG A 291 -6.25 3.12 26.16
C ARG A 291 -6.73 2.06 25.18
N ILE A 292 -6.11 2.00 23.99
CA ILE A 292 -6.45 1.04 22.92
C ILE A 292 -6.45 -0.41 23.40
N THR A 293 -5.54 -0.77 24.31
CA THR A 293 -5.39 -2.13 24.85
C THR A 293 -6.60 -2.61 25.67
N ARG A 294 -7.51 -1.72 26.08
CA ARG A 294 -8.76 -2.06 26.78
C ARG A 294 -9.95 -2.19 25.86
N SER A 295 -9.83 -1.81 24.59
CA SER A 295 -10.93 -1.87 23.63
C SER A 295 -11.11 -3.28 23.09
N ARG A 296 -12.33 -3.82 23.19
CA ARG A 296 -12.71 -5.12 22.60
C ARG A 296 -12.65 -5.08 21.07
N THR A 297 -13.06 -3.95 20.47
CA THR A 297 -12.96 -3.73 19.01
C THR A 297 -11.52 -3.74 18.54
N ALA A 298 -10.58 -3.14 19.30
CA ALA A 298 -9.16 -3.15 18.95
C ALA A 298 -8.57 -4.57 18.98
N TRP A 299 -8.91 -5.37 19.97
CA TRP A 299 -8.48 -6.78 20.03
C TRP A 299 -9.10 -7.64 18.94
N ALA A 300 -10.40 -7.46 18.66
CA ALA A 300 -11.06 -8.16 17.55
C ALA A 300 -10.40 -7.84 16.21
N LEU A 301 -10.04 -6.57 15.96
CA LEU A 301 -9.28 -6.17 14.77
C LEU A 301 -7.87 -6.77 14.74
N ALA A 302 -7.18 -6.82 15.87
CA ALA A 302 -5.84 -7.38 15.98
C ALA A 302 -5.84 -8.89 15.68
N VAL A 303 -6.80 -9.63 16.22
CA VAL A 303 -6.97 -11.07 15.97
C VAL A 303 -7.38 -11.32 14.52
N PHE A 304 -8.35 -10.57 14.00
CA PHE A 304 -8.76 -10.67 12.59
C PHE A 304 -7.60 -10.41 11.64
N PHE A 305 -6.84 -9.32 11.85
CA PHE A 305 -5.67 -8.99 11.07
C PHE A 305 -4.59 -10.08 11.17
N GLY A 306 -4.34 -10.58 12.38
CA GLY A 306 -3.29 -11.58 12.63
C GLY A 306 -3.59 -12.92 11.96
N LEU A 307 -4.81 -13.43 12.09
CA LEU A 307 -5.20 -14.69 11.47
C LEU A 307 -5.27 -14.59 9.93
N GLN A 308 -5.71 -13.43 9.41
CA GLN A 308 -5.64 -13.16 7.97
C GLN A 308 -4.17 -13.11 7.49
N ALA A 309 -3.28 -12.45 8.24
CA ALA A 309 -1.86 -12.42 7.91
C ALA A 309 -1.23 -13.82 7.94
N THR A 310 -1.63 -14.66 8.91
CA THR A 310 -1.27 -16.09 8.97
C THR A 310 -1.63 -16.80 7.65
N ALA A 311 -2.89 -16.72 7.24
CA ALA A 311 -3.35 -17.36 6.02
C ALA A 311 -2.62 -16.83 4.76
N ALA A 312 -2.40 -15.51 4.70
CA ALA A 312 -1.69 -14.88 3.59
C ALA A 312 -0.22 -15.35 3.48
N TYR A 313 0.52 -15.42 4.59
CA TYR A 313 1.91 -15.87 4.56
C TYR A 313 2.03 -17.38 4.29
N ILE A 314 1.09 -18.19 4.78
CA ILE A 314 1.02 -19.62 4.44
C ILE A 314 0.75 -19.76 2.93
N THR A 315 -0.20 -19.04 2.37
CA THR A 315 -0.50 -19.06 0.94
C THR A 315 0.72 -18.64 0.12
N MET A 316 1.37 -17.53 0.46
CA MET A 316 2.56 -17.05 -0.27
C MET A 316 3.75 -18.00 -0.17
N GLY A 317 3.91 -18.69 0.95
CA GLY A 317 5.06 -19.55 1.20
C GLY A 317 4.88 -20.99 0.77
N TRP A 318 3.65 -21.52 0.84
CA TRP A 318 3.43 -22.97 0.71
C TRP A 318 2.49 -23.39 -0.41
N MET A 319 1.66 -22.48 -0.96
CA MET A 319 0.63 -22.85 -1.94
C MET A 319 1.22 -23.46 -3.21
N ALA A 320 2.33 -22.93 -3.73
CA ALA A 320 2.99 -23.50 -4.90
C ALA A 320 3.45 -24.94 -4.62
N GLN A 321 4.00 -25.18 -3.42
CA GLN A 321 4.42 -26.52 -2.98
C GLN A 321 3.23 -27.48 -2.86
N ILE A 322 2.11 -27.04 -2.29
CA ILE A 322 0.88 -27.86 -2.16
C ILE A 322 0.42 -28.34 -3.54
N PHE A 323 0.42 -27.49 -4.55
CA PHE A 323 0.05 -27.87 -5.92
C PHE A 323 1.08 -28.80 -6.55
N ARG A 324 2.38 -28.57 -6.34
CA ARG A 324 3.45 -29.42 -6.88
C ARG A 324 3.41 -30.82 -6.30
N ASP A 325 3.21 -30.97 -5.01
CA ASP A 325 3.07 -32.27 -4.34
C ASP A 325 1.81 -33.01 -4.76
N ALA A 326 0.81 -32.28 -5.30
CA ALA A 326 -0.38 -32.87 -5.93
C ALA A 326 -0.19 -33.21 -7.42
N GLY A 327 1.03 -33.10 -7.97
CA GLY A 327 1.34 -33.44 -9.37
C GLY A 327 1.16 -32.29 -10.37
N VAL A 328 0.91 -31.05 -9.93
CA VAL A 328 0.84 -29.89 -10.82
C VAL A 328 2.26 -29.42 -11.14
N GLY A 329 2.54 -29.16 -12.42
CA GLY A 329 3.86 -28.68 -12.85
C GLY A 329 4.26 -27.36 -12.16
N ALA A 330 5.57 -27.17 -11.93
CA ALA A 330 6.11 -26.05 -11.16
C ALA A 330 5.70 -24.67 -11.72
N SER A 331 5.81 -24.48 -13.05
CA SER A 331 5.37 -23.25 -13.72
C SER A 331 3.87 -22.98 -13.54
N THR A 332 3.02 -24.02 -13.65
CA THR A 332 1.56 -23.92 -13.44
C THR A 332 1.24 -23.59 -11.98
N ALA A 333 1.92 -24.20 -11.02
CA ALA A 333 1.77 -23.90 -9.60
C ALA A 333 2.12 -22.42 -9.28
N GLY A 334 3.17 -21.90 -9.90
CA GLY A 334 3.53 -20.47 -9.85
C GLY A 334 2.45 -19.56 -10.43
N LEU A 335 1.85 -19.93 -11.57
CA LEU A 335 0.74 -19.20 -12.18
C LEU A 335 -0.53 -19.22 -11.33
N LEU A 336 -0.86 -20.34 -10.68
CA LEU A 336 -1.98 -20.44 -9.75
C LEU A 336 -1.78 -19.54 -8.52
N LEU A 337 -0.55 -19.48 -8.00
CA LEU A 337 -0.20 -18.53 -6.94
C LEU A 337 -0.32 -17.10 -7.44
N ALA A 338 0.16 -16.79 -8.65
CA ALA A 338 0.01 -15.46 -9.25
C ALA A 338 -1.46 -15.06 -9.41
N LEU A 339 -2.32 -15.98 -9.87
CA LEU A 339 -3.76 -15.78 -9.97
C LEU A 339 -4.38 -15.44 -8.60
N THR A 340 -4.03 -16.22 -7.58
CA THR A 340 -4.47 -15.96 -6.19
C THR A 340 -4.08 -14.56 -5.73
N MET A 341 -2.87 -14.11 -6.03
CA MET A 341 -2.38 -12.78 -5.63
C MET A 341 -3.00 -11.64 -6.45
N VAL A 342 -3.20 -11.83 -7.76
CA VAL A 342 -3.74 -10.79 -8.64
C VAL A 342 -5.21 -10.51 -8.39
N MET A 343 -5.98 -11.47 -7.86
CA MET A 343 -7.37 -11.25 -7.42
C MET A 343 -7.50 -10.14 -6.39
N GLY A 344 -6.45 -9.89 -5.61
CA GLY A 344 -6.38 -8.77 -4.68
C GLY A 344 -6.47 -7.40 -5.35
N VAL A 345 -6.05 -7.25 -6.62
CA VAL A 345 -6.04 -5.95 -7.31
C VAL A 345 -7.44 -5.38 -7.51
N PRO A 346 -8.36 -6.03 -8.24
CA PRO A 346 -9.71 -5.50 -8.43
C PRO A 346 -10.50 -5.44 -7.12
N LEU A 347 -10.36 -6.44 -6.27
CA LEU A 347 -11.13 -6.54 -5.03
C LEU A 347 -10.67 -5.52 -3.96
N ALA A 348 -9.41 -5.08 -3.98
CA ALA A 348 -8.92 -3.99 -3.12
C ALA A 348 -9.64 -2.65 -3.40
N PHE A 349 -10.21 -2.45 -4.59
CA PHE A 349 -11.04 -1.29 -4.91
C PHE A 349 -12.52 -1.51 -4.57
N VAL A 350 -13.03 -2.71 -4.76
CA VAL A 350 -14.44 -3.06 -4.56
C VAL A 350 -14.76 -3.16 -3.07
N ILE A 351 -13.96 -3.91 -2.32
CA ILE A 351 -14.26 -4.24 -0.91
C ILE A 351 -14.39 -2.99 -0.02
N PRO A 352 -13.48 -1.98 -0.06
CA PRO A 352 -13.65 -0.78 0.76
C PRO A 352 -14.92 0.00 0.42
N ARG A 353 -15.29 0.06 -0.87
CA ARG A 353 -16.50 0.75 -1.31
C ARG A 353 -17.78 0.04 -0.83
N VAL A 354 -17.81 -1.28 -0.92
CA VAL A 354 -18.94 -2.09 -0.41
C VAL A 354 -19.00 -2.01 1.11
N ALA A 355 -17.87 -2.13 1.79
CA ALA A 355 -17.76 -2.04 3.24
C ALA A 355 -18.25 -0.70 3.77
N ALA A 356 -17.99 0.41 3.07
CA ALA A 356 -18.44 1.74 3.46
C ALA A 356 -19.95 1.95 3.31
N ARG A 357 -20.63 1.15 2.47
CA ARG A 357 -22.09 1.23 2.25
C ARG A 357 -22.89 0.36 3.21
N LEU A 358 -22.26 -0.60 3.87
CA LEU A 358 -22.93 -1.52 4.78
C LEU A 358 -22.94 -0.97 6.21
N PRO A 359 -24.04 -1.14 6.96
CA PRO A 359 -24.11 -0.74 8.36
C PRO A 359 -23.14 -1.52 9.25
N HIS A 360 -22.81 -2.76 8.86
CA HIS A 360 -21.81 -3.59 9.51
C HIS A 360 -21.09 -4.47 8.46
N GLN A 361 -19.81 -4.80 8.69
CA GLN A 361 -18.98 -5.49 7.72
C GLN A 361 -19.00 -7.02 7.86
N GLY A 362 -19.78 -7.56 8.81
CA GLY A 362 -19.93 -8.99 9.05
C GLY A 362 -20.22 -9.83 7.81
N PRO A 363 -21.18 -9.47 6.94
CA PRO A 363 -21.46 -10.23 5.71
C PRO A 363 -20.26 -10.39 4.80
N ILE A 364 -19.46 -9.33 4.61
CA ILE A 364 -18.23 -9.43 3.78
C ILE A 364 -17.24 -10.40 4.42
N VAL A 365 -17.05 -10.32 5.74
CA VAL A 365 -16.17 -11.25 6.47
C VAL A 365 -16.59 -12.70 6.26
N VAL A 366 -17.90 -12.98 6.34
CA VAL A 366 -18.46 -14.33 6.16
C VAL A 366 -18.21 -14.80 4.72
N VAL A 367 -18.49 -13.98 3.71
CA VAL A 367 -18.24 -14.34 2.29
C VAL A 367 -16.76 -14.65 2.05
N LEU A 368 -15.86 -13.81 2.54
CA LEU A 368 -14.42 -14.04 2.39
C LEU A 368 -13.96 -15.30 3.15
N GLY A 369 -14.46 -15.50 4.36
CA GLY A 369 -14.13 -16.67 5.17
C GLY A 369 -14.66 -17.97 4.58
N THR A 370 -15.89 -18.01 4.10
CA THR A 370 -16.48 -19.19 3.44
C THR A 370 -15.77 -19.51 2.12
N SER A 371 -15.38 -18.49 1.34
CA SER A 371 -14.53 -18.70 0.16
C SER A 371 -13.20 -19.37 0.54
N GLY A 372 -12.57 -18.92 1.63
CA GLY A 372 -11.34 -19.54 2.14
C GLY A 372 -11.54 -20.98 2.61
N LEU A 373 -12.60 -21.25 3.37
CA LEU A 373 -12.94 -22.62 3.80
C LEU A 373 -13.18 -23.55 2.63
N ALA A 374 -13.93 -23.10 1.62
CA ALA A 374 -14.17 -23.86 0.40
C ALA A 374 -12.86 -24.11 -0.39
N GLY A 375 -11.99 -23.09 -0.50
CA GLY A 375 -10.69 -23.22 -1.15
C GLY A 375 -9.78 -24.22 -0.45
N TYR A 376 -9.65 -24.16 0.89
CA TYR A 376 -8.83 -25.13 1.65
C TYR A 376 -9.44 -26.52 1.69
N ALA A 377 -10.76 -26.66 1.76
CA ALA A 377 -11.43 -27.94 1.62
C ALA A 377 -11.18 -28.54 0.23
N GLY A 378 -11.25 -27.73 -0.81
CA GLY A 378 -10.91 -28.16 -2.17
C GLY A 378 -9.47 -28.64 -2.33
N LEU A 379 -8.51 -27.93 -1.73
CA LEU A 379 -7.10 -28.37 -1.69
C LEU A 379 -6.92 -29.67 -0.89
N TYR A 380 -7.74 -29.90 0.12
CA TYR A 380 -7.69 -31.11 0.93
C TYR A 380 -8.19 -32.36 0.16
N PHE A 381 -9.34 -32.22 -0.53
CA PHE A 381 -10.01 -33.38 -1.16
C PHE A 381 -9.59 -33.61 -2.63
N ALA A 382 -9.30 -32.55 -3.37
CA ALA A 382 -9.04 -32.61 -4.81
C ALA A 382 -8.07 -31.53 -5.28
N PRO A 383 -6.82 -31.48 -4.78
CA PRO A 383 -5.90 -30.36 -5.00
C PRO A 383 -5.62 -30.07 -6.48
N ALA A 384 -5.38 -31.12 -7.30
CA ALA A 384 -5.06 -30.95 -8.71
C ALA A 384 -6.32 -30.75 -9.59
N ALA A 385 -7.40 -31.49 -9.34
CA ALA A 385 -8.59 -31.48 -10.19
C ALA A 385 -9.31 -30.13 -10.22
N GLY A 386 -9.31 -29.39 -9.10
CA GLY A 386 -9.95 -28.07 -8.98
C GLY A 386 -8.97 -26.93 -8.79
N ALA A 387 -7.69 -27.09 -9.14
CA ALA A 387 -6.61 -26.16 -8.81
C ALA A 387 -6.93 -24.68 -9.16
N LEU A 388 -7.53 -24.42 -10.32
CA LEU A 388 -7.94 -23.08 -10.74
C LEU A 388 -9.04 -22.51 -9.84
N ALA A 389 -10.06 -23.32 -9.50
CA ALA A 389 -11.15 -22.89 -8.63
C ALA A 389 -10.64 -22.59 -7.20
N TRP A 390 -9.76 -23.43 -6.68
CA TRP A 390 -9.16 -23.23 -5.36
C TRP A 390 -8.28 -21.98 -5.31
N ALA A 391 -7.49 -21.72 -6.36
CA ALA A 391 -6.70 -20.50 -6.48
C ALA A 391 -7.59 -19.23 -6.49
N LEU A 392 -8.72 -19.25 -7.22
CA LEU A 392 -9.68 -18.14 -7.24
C LEU A 392 -10.35 -17.92 -5.88
N LEU A 393 -10.84 -18.99 -5.24
CA LEU A 393 -11.50 -18.90 -3.93
C LEU A 393 -10.55 -18.40 -2.84
N LEU A 394 -9.30 -18.87 -2.83
CA LEU A 394 -8.28 -18.39 -1.90
C LEU A 394 -7.85 -16.94 -2.22
N GLY A 395 -7.86 -16.55 -3.50
CA GLY A 395 -7.64 -15.16 -3.92
C GLY A 395 -8.72 -14.21 -3.38
N ILE A 396 -9.99 -14.63 -3.43
CA ILE A 396 -11.10 -13.88 -2.82
C ILE A 396 -10.91 -13.81 -1.30
N ALA A 397 -10.62 -14.93 -0.64
CA ALA A 397 -10.39 -14.98 0.81
C ALA A 397 -9.26 -14.06 1.26
N ASN A 398 -8.17 -13.96 0.49
CA ASN A 398 -7.00 -13.13 0.80
C ASN A 398 -7.33 -11.62 0.82
N CYS A 399 -8.48 -11.23 0.24
CA CYS A 399 -8.99 -9.86 0.32
C CYS A 399 -9.52 -9.45 1.70
N ALA A 400 -9.44 -10.32 2.71
CA ALA A 400 -9.62 -9.95 4.10
C ALA A 400 -8.61 -8.88 4.58
N PHE A 401 -7.42 -8.78 3.95
CA PHE A 401 -6.43 -7.75 4.27
C PHE A 401 -6.91 -6.31 3.98
N PRO A 402 -7.33 -5.95 2.76
CA PRO A 402 -7.89 -4.62 2.50
C PRO A 402 -9.15 -4.34 3.32
N LEU A 403 -9.97 -5.35 3.62
CA LEU A 403 -11.09 -5.20 4.53
C LEU A 403 -10.64 -4.81 5.94
N ALA A 404 -9.66 -5.52 6.51
CA ALA A 404 -9.11 -5.22 7.84
C ALA A 404 -8.60 -3.78 7.94
N LEU A 405 -7.84 -3.30 6.94
CA LEU A 405 -7.35 -1.93 6.90
C LEU A 405 -8.50 -0.90 6.78
N THR A 406 -9.52 -1.21 6.00
CA THR A 406 -10.72 -0.37 5.88
C THR A 406 -11.45 -0.28 7.23
N MET A 407 -11.62 -1.41 7.92
CA MET A 407 -12.27 -1.46 9.22
C MET A 407 -11.49 -0.67 10.28
N VAL A 408 -10.14 -0.70 10.26
CA VAL A 408 -9.31 0.14 11.15
C VAL A 408 -9.67 1.62 10.97
N GLY A 409 -9.80 2.09 9.73
CA GLY A 409 -10.20 3.47 9.43
C GLY A 409 -11.62 3.81 9.92
N MET A 410 -12.55 2.84 9.88
CA MET A 410 -13.95 3.03 10.26
C MET A 410 -14.21 2.90 11.78
N ARG A 411 -13.33 2.27 12.54
CA ARG A 411 -13.48 1.99 13.98
C ARG A 411 -12.82 3.01 14.90
N ALA A 412 -12.33 4.13 14.35
CA ALA A 412 -11.87 5.27 15.12
C ALA A 412 -12.40 6.57 14.51
N ARG A 413 -12.80 7.51 15.36
CA ARG A 413 -13.37 8.82 14.94
C ARG A 413 -12.30 9.86 14.66
N SER A 414 -11.16 9.80 15.37
CA SER A 414 -10.10 10.77 15.24
C SER A 414 -8.91 10.23 14.45
N GLY A 415 -8.19 11.09 13.73
CA GLY A 415 -6.97 10.70 13.04
C GLY A 415 -5.91 10.10 13.97
N ALA A 416 -5.79 10.62 15.19
CA ALA A 416 -4.92 10.07 16.23
C ALA A 416 -5.41 8.69 16.72
N GLY A 417 -6.74 8.49 16.83
CA GLY A 417 -7.36 7.21 17.14
C GLY A 417 -7.08 6.16 16.06
N VAL A 418 -7.27 6.51 14.78
CA VAL A 418 -6.94 5.65 13.64
C VAL A 418 -5.47 5.23 13.67
N ALA A 419 -4.54 6.16 13.89
CA ALA A 419 -3.12 5.87 13.94
C ALA A 419 -2.76 4.91 15.10
N LYS A 420 -3.31 5.13 16.30
CA LYS A 420 -3.11 4.26 17.46
C LYS A 420 -3.72 2.87 17.23
N LEU A 421 -4.94 2.80 16.69
CA LEU A 421 -5.62 1.54 16.39
C LEU A 421 -4.90 0.74 15.31
N SER A 422 -4.46 1.41 14.24
CA SER A 422 -3.67 0.80 13.16
C SER A 422 -2.36 0.22 13.68
N ALA A 423 -1.62 1.00 14.46
CA ALA A 423 -0.37 0.54 15.06
C ALA A 423 -0.58 -0.69 15.98
N PHE A 424 -1.60 -0.65 16.85
CA PHE A 424 -1.92 -1.76 17.74
C PHE A 424 -2.37 -3.00 16.97
N ALA A 425 -3.34 -2.87 16.06
CA ALA A 425 -3.91 -4.00 15.32
C ALA A 425 -2.85 -4.69 14.45
N GLN A 426 -1.99 -3.92 13.77
CA GLN A 426 -0.95 -4.49 12.92
C GLN A 426 0.19 -5.10 13.73
N SER A 427 0.71 -4.42 14.74
CA SER A 427 1.82 -4.96 15.56
C SER A 427 1.42 -6.23 16.28
N THR A 428 0.27 -6.22 16.97
CA THR A 428 -0.26 -7.40 17.68
C THR A 428 -0.64 -8.49 16.68
N GLY A 429 -1.23 -8.12 15.54
CA GLY A 429 -1.61 -9.06 14.51
C GLY A 429 -0.41 -9.78 13.90
N TYR A 430 0.68 -9.09 13.59
CA TYR A 430 1.88 -9.77 13.09
C TYR A 430 2.51 -10.70 14.12
N LEU A 431 2.44 -10.39 15.42
CA LEU A 431 2.84 -11.31 16.47
C LEU A 431 1.95 -12.57 16.50
N ILE A 432 0.63 -12.39 16.36
CA ILE A 432 -0.33 -13.52 16.28
C ILE A 432 -0.05 -14.38 15.04
N SER A 433 0.37 -13.78 13.92
CA SER A 433 0.61 -14.50 12.68
C SER A 433 1.91 -15.33 12.68
N LEU A 434 2.83 -15.06 13.60
CA LEU A 434 4.16 -15.69 13.64
C LEU A 434 4.13 -17.23 13.72
N PRO A 435 3.33 -17.87 14.59
CA PRO A 435 3.35 -19.32 14.74
C PRO A 435 2.74 -20.08 13.57
N GLY A 436 1.85 -19.45 12.77
CA GLY A 436 1.08 -20.15 11.75
C GLY A 436 1.93 -20.83 10.67
N PRO A 437 2.75 -20.10 9.89
CA PRO A 437 3.59 -20.73 8.87
C PRO A 437 4.62 -21.71 9.44
N LEU A 438 5.12 -21.46 10.67
CA LEU A 438 6.01 -22.39 11.38
C LEU A 438 5.29 -23.71 11.67
N LEU A 439 4.08 -23.63 12.22
CA LEU A 439 3.27 -24.82 12.52
C LEU A 439 2.94 -25.62 11.27
N VAL A 440 2.67 -24.97 10.14
CA VAL A 440 2.48 -25.64 8.84
C VAL A 440 3.71 -26.48 8.47
N GLY A 441 4.91 -25.90 8.58
CA GLY A 441 6.16 -26.61 8.29
C GLY A 441 6.42 -27.79 9.24
N VAL A 442 6.15 -27.62 10.53
CA VAL A 442 6.26 -28.68 11.55
C VAL A 442 5.26 -29.80 11.27
N LEU A 443 3.99 -29.46 11.03
CA LEU A 443 2.96 -30.46 10.74
C LEU A 443 3.23 -31.22 9.45
N TYR A 444 3.65 -30.50 8.38
CA TYR A 444 4.04 -31.13 7.12
C TYR A 444 5.16 -32.16 7.32
N GLN A 445 6.19 -31.77 8.08
CA GLN A 445 7.32 -32.67 8.37
C GLN A 445 6.91 -33.91 9.16
N HIS A 446 6.05 -33.77 10.18
CA HIS A 446 5.66 -34.86 11.06
C HIS A 446 4.56 -35.76 10.47
N SER A 447 3.63 -35.19 9.67
CA SER A 447 2.54 -35.98 9.10
C SER A 447 2.88 -36.60 7.73
N GLY A 448 3.98 -36.15 7.11
CA GLY A 448 4.36 -36.60 5.76
C GLY A 448 3.41 -36.18 4.66
N GLY A 449 2.54 -35.18 4.89
CA GLY A 449 1.56 -34.70 3.91
C GLY A 449 0.85 -33.41 4.31
N TRP A 450 -0.07 -32.97 3.43
CA TRP A 450 -0.77 -31.70 3.55
C TRP A 450 -2.07 -31.75 4.37
N GLY A 451 -2.53 -32.93 4.78
CA GLY A 451 -3.81 -33.09 5.49
C GLY A 451 -3.90 -32.26 6.77
N LEU A 452 -2.94 -32.45 7.71
CA LEU A 452 -2.91 -31.70 8.97
C LEU A 452 -2.61 -30.20 8.78
N PRO A 453 -1.65 -29.77 7.92
CA PRO A 453 -1.46 -28.37 7.61
C PRO A 453 -2.71 -27.67 7.08
N LEU A 454 -3.41 -28.27 6.11
CA LEU A 454 -4.64 -27.69 5.54
C LEU A 454 -5.78 -27.64 6.54
N ALA A 455 -5.94 -28.68 7.37
CA ALA A 455 -6.91 -28.69 8.46
C ALA A 455 -6.65 -27.59 9.50
N LEU A 456 -5.37 -27.35 9.85
CA LEU A 456 -4.99 -26.24 10.73
C LEU A 456 -5.42 -24.90 10.15
N VAL A 457 -5.10 -24.62 8.88
CA VAL A 457 -5.42 -23.33 8.27
C VAL A 457 -6.94 -23.16 8.16
N ALA A 458 -7.68 -24.19 7.77
CA ALA A 458 -9.14 -24.18 7.74
C ALA A 458 -9.74 -23.91 9.14
N ALA A 459 -9.20 -24.54 10.18
CA ALA A 459 -9.62 -24.31 11.56
C ALA A 459 -9.36 -22.87 12.02
N LEU A 460 -8.24 -22.25 11.62
CA LEU A 460 -7.91 -20.86 11.95
C LEU A 460 -8.82 -19.84 11.25
N LEU A 461 -9.47 -20.19 10.14
CA LEU A 461 -10.46 -19.32 9.49
C LEU A 461 -11.71 -19.11 10.34
N ILE A 462 -12.08 -20.08 11.19
CA ILE A 462 -13.28 -19.95 12.05
C ILE A 462 -13.09 -18.80 13.06
N PRO A 463 -12.07 -18.78 13.92
CA PRO A 463 -11.84 -17.65 14.82
C PRO A 463 -11.53 -16.34 14.07
N GLN A 464 -10.93 -16.40 12.87
CA GLN A 464 -10.78 -15.24 12.00
C GLN A 464 -12.13 -14.65 11.63
N MET A 465 -13.09 -15.46 11.18
CA MET A 465 -14.44 -15.01 10.83
C MET A 465 -15.15 -14.42 12.05
N VAL A 466 -15.11 -15.10 13.20
CA VAL A 466 -15.72 -14.61 14.44
C VAL A 466 -15.12 -13.25 14.84
N ALA A 467 -13.79 -13.13 14.87
CA ALA A 467 -13.12 -11.89 15.20
C ALA A 467 -13.47 -10.78 14.19
N GLY A 468 -13.50 -11.10 12.88
CA GLY A 468 -13.87 -10.16 11.83
C GLY A 468 -15.32 -9.68 11.93
N VAL A 469 -16.27 -10.56 12.25
CA VAL A 469 -17.67 -10.18 12.48
C VAL A 469 -17.81 -9.28 13.71
N LEU A 470 -17.09 -9.59 14.81
CA LEU A 470 -17.08 -8.75 16.00
C LEU A 470 -16.48 -7.37 15.74
N ALA A 471 -15.36 -7.30 15.01
CA ALA A 471 -14.71 -6.07 14.59
C ALA A 471 -15.58 -5.28 13.59
N GLY A 472 -16.42 -5.98 12.81
CA GLY A 472 -17.34 -5.40 11.83
C GLY A 472 -18.58 -4.72 12.43
N ARG A 473 -18.81 -4.78 13.75
CA ARG A 473 -19.93 -4.10 14.42
C ARG A 473 -19.72 -2.59 14.40
N ALA A 474 -20.80 -1.82 14.29
CA ALA A 474 -20.78 -0.35 14.24
C ALA A 474 -20.46 0.26 15.62
N ARG A 475 -19.24 0.06 16.11
CA ARG A 475 -18.73 0.63 17.37
C ARG A 475 -17.33 1.19 17.15
N THR A 476 -17.02 2.35 17.75
CA THR A 476 -15.69 2.95 17.70
C THR A 476 -14.94 2.75 19.02
N VAL A 477 -13.62 2.78 18.94
CA VAL A 477 -12.75 2.63 20.12
C VAL A 477 -12.92 3.79 21.12
N GLU A 478 -13.32 4.98 20.63
CA GLU A 478 -13.63 6.13 21.45
C GLU A 478 -14.97 5.96 22.21
N GLU A 479 -15.98 5.36 21.59
CA GLU A 479 -17.26 5.03 22.26
C GLU A 479 -17.07 3.99 23.35
N GLU A 480 -16.28 2.95 23.10
CA GLU A 480 -15.95 1.95 24.13
C GLU A 480 -15.17 2.57 25.29
N ALA A 481 -14.25 3.49 25.00
CA ALA A 481 -13.50 4.20 26.06
C ALA A 481 -14.39 5.14 26.88
N ALA A 482 -15.46 5.68 26.29
CA ALA A 482 -16.43 6.53 26.99
C ALA A 482 -17.40 5.69 27.86
N ALA A 483 -17.83 4.52 27.35
CA ALA A 483 -18.74 3.62 28.06
C ALA A 483 -18.08 2.86 29.23
N GLY A 484 -16.77 2.79 29.27
CA GLY A 484 -15.97 2.14 30.35
C GLY A 484 -15.49 3.08 31.45
N ARG A 485 -15.97 4.35 31.46
CA ARG A 485 -15.76 5.35 32.52
C ARG A 485 -17.02 5.48 33.36
#